data_cb337b10305972829ee38a5e49864fcd
#
_entry.id   cb337b10305972829ee38a5e49864fcd
#
_cell.length_a   1.000
_cell.length_b   1.000
_cell.length_c   1.000
_cell.angle_alpha   90.00
_cell.angle_beta   90.00
_cell.angle_gamma   90.00
#
_symmetry.space_group_name_H-M   'P 1'
#
loop_
_entity.id
_entity.type
_entity.pdbx_description
1 polymer ?
#
loop_
_entity_poly.entity_id
_entity_poly.type
_entity_poly.pdbx_seq_one_letter_code
_entity_poly.pdbx_strand_id
1 'polypeptide(L)'
;MIEVEHLTRIFRTYKKQPGFWGGVKGLFRREFVDTAAANDISFTIREGEFVGFLGPNGAGKTTTLKMLSGLIYPTSGSARVAGFDPTRRENTYRRIFALVLGQKNQLWWDLPAIESFQLLRHIYGLSATQYRETLDELVTLLGVSEKLNVMVRELSLGERMKMELIAALLHRPRVLFLDEPTIGLDVISQKAVRSFLRDYNRKHRVTILLTSHYMADIKELCERVVVIHKGRKIYDGALDRLDRSSGSRKKIIRFIPQDATAFPETWQSTFGDTKRDAEDGRFTVRVNGENVVAVSQEILTSGPVADITIEDVPLEDVIAELFATQT
;
A
#
# COMPACT_ATOMS: atom_id res chain seq x y z
N MET A 1 4.16 18.86 -4.28
CA MET A 1 5.32 18.02 -4.68
C MET A 1 4.96 17.06 -5.81
N ILE A 2 3.84 16.34 -5.71
CA ILE A 2 3.28 15.52 -6.79
C ILE A 2 1.91 16.09 -7.13
N GLU A 3 1.65 16.33 -8.41
CA GLU A 3 0.40 16.85 -8.95
C GLU A 3 -0.05 15.92 -10.07
N VAL A 4 -1.28 15.43 -9.98
CA VAL A 4 -1.88 14.50 -10.93
C VAL A 4 -3.23 15.03 -11.36
N GLU A 5 -3.44 15.21 -12.66
CA GLU A 5 -4.64 15.80 -13.23
C GLU A 5 -5.21 14.90 -14.32
N HIS A 6 -6.41 14.38 -14.09
CA HIS A 6 -7.18 13.56 -15.04
C HIS A 6 -6.38 12.39 -15.64
N LEU A 7 -5.44 11.81 -14.85
CA LEU A 7 -4.50 10.81 -15.31
C LEU A 7 -5.22 9.52 -15.70
N THR A 8 -5.07 9.12 -16.96
CA THR A 8 -5.73 7.94 -17.51
C THR A 8 -4.73 7.04 -18.22
N ARG A 9 -4.86 5.72 -18.03
CA ARG A 9 -4.12 4.71 -18.78
C ARG A 9 -5.04 3.58 -19.21
N ILE A 10 -5.19 3.43 -20.49
CA ILE A 10 -5.93 2.33 -21.15
C ILE A 10 -4.90 1.38 -21.78
N PHE A 11 -4.98 0.10 -21.44
CA PHE A 11 -4.23 -0.95 -22.09
C PHE A 11 -5.13 -1.64 -23.12
N ARG A 12 -4.66 -1.71 -24.34
CA ARG A 12 -5.31 -2.43 -25.41
C ARG A 12 -4.70 -3.82 -25.52
N THR A 13 -5.48 -4.84 -25.21
CA THR A 13 -5.06 -6.23 -25.27
C THR A 13 -5.82 -6.98 -26.35
N TYR A 14 -5.12 -7.90 -26.99
CA TYR A 14 -5.74 -8.79 -27.98
C TYR A 14 -6.41 -9.97 -27.28
N LYS A 15 -7.70 -10.20 -27.56
CA LYS A 15 -8.42 -11.37 -27.06
C LYS A 15 -8.10 -12.58 -27.93
N LYS A 16 -7.20 -13.47 -27.43
CA LYS A 16 -6.94 -14.75 -28.11
C LYS A 16 -8.19 -15.62 -28.07
N GLN A 17 -8.68 -16.02 -29.24
CA GLN A 17 -9.72 -17.03 -29.30
C GLN A 17 -9.08 -18.42 -29.15
N PRO A 18 -9.62 -19.31 -28.30
CA PRO A 18 -9.08 -20.64 -28.10
C PRO A 18 -9.28 -21.52 -29.34
N GLY A 19 -8.32 -22.44 -29.60
CA GLY A 19 -8.36 -23.43 -30.68
C GLY A 19 -7.65 -22.99 -31.96
N PHE A 20 -7.30 -23.99 -32.79
CA PHE A 20 -6.56 -23.80 -34.04
C PHE A 20 -7.29 -22.87 -35.03
N TRP A 21 -8.59 -23.05 -35.19
CA TRP A 21 -9.42 -22.19 -36.03
C TRP A 21 -9.62 -20.78 -35.47
N GLY A 22 -9.59 -20.63 -34.13
CA GLY A 22 -9.57 -19.32 -33.50
C GLY A 22 -8.28 -18.55 -33.78
N GLY A 23 -7.13 -19.24 -33.85
CA GLY A 23 -5.86 -18.65 -34.26
C GLY A 23 -5.86 -18.15 -35.71
N VAL A 24 -6.40 -18.93 -36.65
CA VAL A 24 -6.50 -18.54 -38.07
C VAL A 24 -7.47 -17.35 -38.26
N LYS A 25 -8.63 -17.37 -37.60
CA LYS A 25 -9.58 -16.25 -37.61
C LYS A 25 -9.03 -14.98 -37.00
N GLY A 26 -8.19 -15.11 -35.95
CA GLY A 26 -7.51 -14.00 -35.30
C GLY A 26 -6.44 -13.30 -36.15
N LEU A 27 -5.92 -13.95 -37.21
CA LEU A 27 -5.03 -13.33 -38.20
C LEU A 27 -5.76 -12.29 -39.07
N PHE A 28 -7.03 -12.54 -39.36
CA PHE A 28 -7.83 -11.67 -40.25
C PHE A 28 -8.75 -10.70 -39.49
N ARG A 29 -9.13 -11.02 -38.24
CA ARG A 29 -10.02 -10.17 -37.44
C ARG A 29 -9.61 -10.21 -35.98
N ARG A 30 -8.80 -9.22 -35.56
CA ARG A 30 -8.34 -9.09 -34.20
C ARG A 30 -9.39 -8.36 -33.36
N GLU A 31 -9.90 -9.01 -32.34
CA GLU A 31 -10.74 -8.38 -31.34
C GLU A 31 -9.83 -7.79 -30.25
N PHE A 32 -9.94 -6.49 -30.02
CA PHE A 32 -9.22 -5.81 -28.96
C PHE A 32 -10.15 -5.55 -27.79
N VAL A 33 -9.60 -5.72 -26.58
CA VAL A 33 -10.27 -5.35 -25.33
C VAL A 33 -9.47 -4.21 -24.73
N ASP A 34 -10.13 -3.07 -24.53
CA ASP A 34 -9.55 -1.92 -23.87
C ASP A 34 -9.84 -2.02 -22.37
N THR A 35 -8.76 -2.07 -21.55
CA THR A 35 -8.86 -2.12 -20.09
C THR A 35 -8.28 -0.84 -19.51
N ALA A 36 -9.14 -0.05 -18.87
CA ALA A 36 -8.71 1.16 -18.16
C ALA A 36 -8.09 0.78 -16.82
N ALA A 37 -6.76 0.80 -16.72
CA ALA A 37 -6.03 0.54 -15.49
C ALA A 37 -6.00 1.76 -14.57
N ALA A 38 -6.02 2.97 -15.13
CA ALA A 38 -6.25 4.23 -14.45
C ALA A 38 -7.26 5.02 -15.28
N ASN A 39 -8.24 5.63 -14.66
CA ASN A 39 -9.35 6.30 -15.33
C ASN A 39 -9.72 7.58 -14.58
N ASP A 40 -9.22 8.70 -15.08
CA ASP A 40 -9.52 10.04 -14.56
C ASP A 40 -9.08 10.22 -13.08
N ILE A 41 -7.83 9.84 -12.76
CA ILE A 41 -7.28 9.99 -11.41
C ILE A 41 -6.69 11.39 -11.25
N SER A 42 -7.14 12.13 -10.21
CA SER A 42 -6.62 13.45 -9.87
C SER A 42 -6.36 13.52 -8.36
N PHE A 43 -5.13 13.90 -7.97
CA PHE A 43 -4.73 14.14 -6.58
C PHE A 43 -3.44 14.97 -6.53
N THR A 44 -3.16 15.53 -5.36
CA THR A 44 -1.92 16.26 -5.09
C THR A 44 -1.27 15.72 -3.82
N ILE A 45 0.08 15.68 -3.75
CA ILE A 45 0.84 15.34 -2.55
C ILE A 45 1.82 16.48 -2.27
N ARG A 46 1.84 16.94 -1.02
CA ARG A 46 2.73 18.00 -0.56
C ARG A 46 4.14 17.46 -0.33
N GLU A 47 5.11 18.35 -0.25
CA GLU A 47 6.48 17.98 0.08
C GLU A 47 6.58 17.39 1.48
N GLY A 48 7.30 16.27 1.62
CA GLY A 48 7.47 15.57 2.89
C GLY A 48 6.28 14.75 3.37
N GLU A 49 5.14 14.77 2.67
CA GLU A 49 4.00 13.91 3.04
C GLU A 49 4.33 12.43 2.82
N PHE A 50 3.82 11.59 3.72
CA PHE A 50 3.79 10.15 3.58
C PHE A 50 2.35 9.72 3.31
N VAL A 51 2.04 9.37 2.06
CA VAL A 51 0.68 9.08 1.59
C VAL A 51 0.51 7.61 1.24
N GLY A 52 -0.53 6.97 1.78
CA GLY A 52 -0.95 5.63 1.39
C GLY A 52 -1.80 5.66 0.11
N PHE A 53 -1.49 4.80 -0.86
CA PHE A 53 -2.23 4.66 -2.10
C PHE A 53 -2.89 3.28 -2.15
N LEU A 54 -4.18 3.22 -1.81
CA LEU A 54 -4.90 2.01 -1.46
C LEU A 54 -5.86 1.59 -2.56
N GLY A 55 -6.17 0.30 -2.61
CA GLY A 55 -7.16 -0.26 -3.52
C GLY A 55 -6.96 -1.76 -3.71
N PRO A 56 -7.96 -2.49 -4.22
CA PRO A 56 -7.85 -3.91 -4.48
C PRO A 56 -6.82 -4.23 -5.59
N ASN A 57 -6.53 -5.51 -5.79
CA ASN A 57 -5.71 -5.96 -6.90
C ASN A 57 -6.36 -5.55 -8.23
N GLY A 58 -5.55 -5.02 -9.15
CA GLY A 58 -6.04 -4.52 -10.43
C GLY A 58 -6.68 -3.11 -10.37
N ALA A 59 -6.75 -2.45 -9.22
CA ALA A 59 -7.30 -1.09 -9.10
C ALA A 59 -6.49 -0.01 -9.82
N GLY A 60 -5.25 -0.31 -10.25
CA GLY A 60 -4.39 0.64 -10.97
C GLY A 60 -3.24 1.22 -10.16
N LYS A 61 -2.99 0.77 -8.92
CA LYS A 61 -1.94 1.28 -8.02
C LYS A 61 -0.55 1.29 -8.70
N THR A 62 -0.04 0.11 -9.02
CA THR A 62 1.27 -0.04 -9.69
C THR A 62 1.34 0.69 -11.03
N THR A 63 0.24 0.73 -11.78
CA THR A 63 0.18 1.46 -13.07
C THR A 63 0.35 2.96 -12.84
N THR A 64 -0.29 3.51 -11.82
CA THR A 64 -0.14 4.93 -11.44
C THR A 64 1.30 5.23 -11.02
N LEU A 65 1.91 4.42 -10.14
CA LEU A 65 3.33 4.59 -9.77
C LEU A 65 4.26 4.54 -10.98
N LYS A 66 4.01 3.62 -11.93
CA LYS A 66 4.78 3.53 -13.17
C LYS A 66 4.60 4.74 -14.11
N MET A 67 3.42 5.36 -14.11
CA MET A 67 3.22 6.62 -14.86
C MET A 67 3.97 7.78 -14.18
N LEU A 68 3.89 7.89 -12.85
CA LEU A 68 4.60 8.90 -12.07
C LEU A 68 6.12 8.74 -12.15
N SER A 69 6.65 7.52 -12.30
CA SER A 69 8.09 7.28 -12.50
C SER A 69 8.53 7.40 -13.97
N GLY A 70 7.62 7.69 -14.92
CA GLY A 70 7.93 7.78 -16.34
C GLY A 70 8.20 6.44 -17.03
N LEU A 71 7.95 5.30 -16.35
CA LEU A 71 8.08 3.95 -16.95
C LEU A 71 6.98 3.68 -17.98
N ILE A 72 5.78 4.21 -17.75
CA ILE A 72 4.62 4.08 -18.64
C ILE A 72 4.10 5.47 -18.98
N TYR A 73 3.74 5.68 -20.25
CA TYR A 73 3.09 6.92 -20.69
C TYR A 73 1.58 6.86 -20.34
N PRO A 74 0.98 7.94 -19.85
CA PRO A 74 -0.47 8.04 -19.76
C PRO A 74 -1.12 8.03 -21.15
N THR A 75 -2.38 7.62 -21.25
CA THR A 75 -3.19 7.75 -22.47
C THR A 75 -3.75 9.17 -22.58
N SER A 76 -4.10 9.79 -21.44
CA SER A 76 -4.53 11.19 -21.34
C SER A 76 -4.29 11.71 -19.92
N GLY A 77 -4.48 13.00 -19.71
CA GLY A 77 -4.19 13.69 -18.47
C GLY A 77 -2.70 14.01 -18.31
N SER A 78 -2.32 14.55 -17.17
CA SER A 78 -0.96 14.98 -16.89
C SER A 78 -0.53 14.63 -15.47
N ALA A 79 0.79 14.56 -15.26
CA ALA A 79 1.39 14.47 -13.95
C ALA A 79 2.64 15.35 -13.86
N ARG A 80 2.85 15.96 -12.69
CA ARG A 80 4.10 16.64 -12.34
C ARG A 80 4.64 16.08 -11.03
N VAL A 81 5.92 15.77 -11.00
CA VAL A 81 6.62 15.28 -9.82
C VAL A 81 7.81 16.19 -9.56
N ALA A 82 7.82 16.88 -8.44
CA ALA A 82 8.82 17.91 -8.11
C ALA A 82 9.02 18.96 -9.23
N GLY A 83 7.93 19.31 -9.95
CA GLY A 83 7.94 20.25 -11.06
C GLY A 83 8.29 19.64 -12.43
N PHE A 84 8.74 18.38 -12.48
CA PHE A 84 9.09 17.68 -13.72
C PHE A 84 7.90 16.93 -14.30
N ASP A 85 7.85 16.85 -15.63
CA ASP A 85 6.96 15.95 -16.36
C ASP A 85 7.61 14.56 -16.49
N PRO A 86 7.07 13.50 -15.85
CA PRO A 86 7.64 12.17 -15.90
C PRO A 86 7.78 11.60 -17.32
N THR A 87 6.92 12.04 -18.24
CA THR A 87 6.91 11.52 -19.62
C THR A 87 8.14 11.96 -20.44
N ARG A 88 8.76 13.05 -20.05
CA ARG A 88 10.00 13.54 -20.71
C ARG A 88 11.22 12.71 -20.34
N ARG A 89 11.17 11.94 -19.25
CA ARG A 89 12.24 11.03 -18.80
C ARG A 89 13.61 11.71 -18.69
N GLU A 90 13.62 12.98 -18.28
CA GLU A 90 14.84 13.76 -18.13
C GLU A 90 15.79 13.12 -17.10
N ASN A 91 17.09 13.19 -17.34
CA ASN A 91 18.09 12.65 -16.40
C ASN A 91 18.05 13.36 -15.05
N THR A 92 17.74 14.65 -15.02
CA THR A 92 17.52 15.45 -13.82
C THR A 92 16.35 14.89 -13.01
N TYR A 93 15.25 14.53 -13.67
CA TYR A 93 14.10 13.89 -13.04
C TYR A 93 14.48 12.54 -12.41
N ARG A 94 15.21 11.69 -13.14
CA ARG A 94 15.62 10.36 -12.64
C ARG A 94 16.48 10.40 -11.39
N ARG A 95 17.15 11.51 -11.13
CA ARG A 95 18.00 11.72 -9.94
C ARG A 95 17.24 12.18 -8.71
N ILE A 96 15.98 12.61 -8.85
CA ILE A 96 15.20 13.16 -7.73
C ILE A 96 14.16 12.20 -7.18
N PHE A 97 13.93 11.07 -7.84
CA PHE A 97 13.02 10.05 -7.33
C PHE A 97 13.68 8.68 -7.27
N ALA A 98 13.10 7.81 -6.45
CA ALA A 98 13.36 6.38 -6.47
C ALA A 98 12.05 5.61 -6.53
N LEU A 99 12.09 4.40 -7.10
CA LEU A 99 10.96 3.47 -7.17
C LEU A 99 11.43 2.10 -6.69
N VAL A 100 10.81 1.60 -5.63
CA VAL A 100 11.00 0.24 -5.12
C VAL A 100 9.76 -0.57 -5.44
N LEU A 101 9.93 -1.72 -6.10
CA LEU A 101 8.88 -2.66 -6.44
C LEU A 101 9.11 -3.93 -5.61
N GLY A 102 8.26 -4.20 -4.62
CA GLY A 102 8.46 -5.29 -3.65
C GLY A 102 8.66 -6.68 -4.24
N GLN A 103 8.15 -6.90 -5.46
CA GLN A 103 8.30 -8.17 -6.18
C GLN A 103 9.39 -8.16 -7.27
N LYS A 104 10.14 -7.07 -7.41
CA LYS A 104 11.20 -6.95 -8.44
C LYS A 104 12.48 -6.49 -7.81
N ASN A 105 13.54 -7.26 -8.08
CA ASN A 105 14.88 -6.92 -7.63
C ASN A 105 15.51 -5.89 -8.56
N GLN A 106 16.18 -4.89 -7.98
CA GLN A 106 17.04 -3.93 -8.68
C GLN A 106 18.51 -4.33 -8.53
N LEU A 107 18.83 -5.11 -7.49
CA LEU A 107 20.18 -5.60 -7.21
C LEU A 107 20.50 -6.81 -8.06
N TRP A 108 21.76 -6.96 -8.42
CA TRP A 108 22.25 -8.13 -9.14
C TRP A 108 22.28 -9.36 -8.25
N TRP A 109 21.56 -10.38 -8.67
CA TRP A 109 21.27 -11.59 -7.91
C TRP A 109 22.52 -12.39 -7.49
N ASP A 110 23.50 -12.47 -8.41
CA ASP A 110 24.71 -13.26 -8.21
C ASP A 110 25.91 -12.44 -7.70
N LEU A 111 25.69 -11.20 -7.28
CA LEU A 111 26.73 -10.34 -6.72
C LEU A 111 26.35 -9.90 -5.30
N PRO A 112 27.34 -9.58 -4.44
CA PRO A 112 27.11 -8.89 -3.19
C PRO A 112 26.43 -7.53 -3.42
N ALA A 113 25.58 -7.12 -2.48
CA ALA A 113 24.84 -5.85 -2.61
C ALA A 113 25.78 -4.64 -2.74
N ILE A 114 26.93 -4.67 -2.09
CA ILE A 114 27.94 -3.59 -2.15
C ILE A 114 28.42 -3.31 -3.58
N GLU A 115 28.50 -4.32 -4.44
CA GLU A 115 28.91 -4.15 -5.84
C GLU A 115 27.83 -3.38 -6.63
N SER A 116 26.56 -3.70 -6.39
CA SER A 116 25.44 -2.93 -6.97
C SER A 116 25.46 -1.49 -6.47
N PHE A 117 25.76 -1.26 -5.21
CA PHE A 117 25.84 0.10 -4.64
C PHE A 117 26.98 0.91 -5.25
N GLN A 118 28.14 0.29 -5.52
CA GLN A 118 29.24 0.96 -6.21
C GLN A 118 28.86 1.37 -7.64
N LEU A 119 28.16 0.50 -8.37
CA LEU A 119 27.65 0.86 -9.68
C LEU A 119 26.67 2.04 -9.60
N LEU A 120 25.71 2.02 -8.67
CA LEU A 120 24.75 3.08 -8.45
C LEU A 120 25.45 4.41 -8.12
N ARG A 121 26.54 4.37 -7.34
CA ARG A 121 27.41 5.56 -7.12
C ARG A 121 27.82 6.20 -8.43
N HIS A 122 28.30 5.39 -9.39
CA HIS A 122 28.75 5.89 -10.68
C HIS A 122 27.58 6.37 -11.56
N ILE A 123 26.49 5.63 -11.60
CA ILE A 123 25.27 6.01 -12.35
C ILE A 123 24.71 7.35 -11.89
N TYR A 124 24.65 7.57 -10.58
CA TYR A 124 24.13 8.82 -10.02
C TYR A 124 25.19 9.93 -9.91
N GLY A 125 26.47 9.61 -10.18
CA GLY A 125 27.59 10.57 -10.12
C GLY A 125 27.87 11.06 -8.71
N LEU A 126 27.75 10.16 -7.69
CA LEU A 126 28.00 10.51 -6.30
C LEU A 126 29.51 10.60 -6.03
N SER A 127 29.94 11.63 -5.32
CA SER A 127 31.32 11.72 -4.82
C SER A 127 31.60 10.57 -3.82
N ALA A 128 32.89 10.29 -3.60
CA ALA A 128 33.28 9.26 -2.63
C ALA A 128 32.77 9.55 -1.22
N THR A 129 32.77 10.83 -0.83
CA THR A 129 32.31 11.29 0.48
C THR A 129 30.79 11.12 0.61
N GLN A 130 30.03 11.67 -0.35
CA GLN A 130 28.55 11.52 -0.36
C GLN A 130 28.11 10.06 -0.30
N TYR A 131 28.75 9.21 -1.12
CA TYR A 131 28.44 7.77 -1.14
C TYR A 131 28.70 7.12 0.23
N ARG A 132 29.88 7.35 0.81
CA ARG A 132 30.26 6.75 2.10
C ARG A 132 29.32 7.21 3.21
N GLU A 133 29.12 8.51 3.35
CA GLU A 133 28.24 9.06 4.41
C GLU A 133 26.81 8.53 4.30
N THR A 134 26.26 8.47 3.08
CA THR A 134 24.90 7.98 2.88
C THR A 134 24.81 6.46 3.09
N LEU A 135 25.79 5.70 2.60
CA LEU A 135 25.84 4.26 2.79
C LEU A 135 25.95 3.90 4.27
N ASP A 136 26.87 4.53 5.00
CA ASP A 136 27.09 4.27 6.42
C ASP A 136 25.83 4.60 7.25
N GLU A 137 25.15 5.70 6.94
CA GLU A 137 23.88 6.08 7.55
C GLU A 137 22.81 4.99 7.32
N LEU A 138 22.57 4.62 6.07
CA LEU A 138 21.51 3.67 5.70
C LEU A 138 21.78 2.27 6.24
N VAL A 139 23.04 1.81 6.17
CA VAL A 139 23.47 0.50 6.68
C VAL A 139 23.28 0.42 8.20
N THR A 140 23.61 1.49 8.92
CA THR A 140 23.41 1.58 10.36
C THR A 140 21.95 1.57 10.73
N LEU A 141 21.13 2.39 10.07
CA LEU A 141 19.69 2.46 10.33
C LEU A 141 18.94 1.16 10.06
N LEU A 142 19.36 0.40 9.03
CA LEU A 142 18.75 -0.88 8.66
C LEU A 142 19.38 -2.10 9.34
N GLY A 143 20.52 -1.91 10.04
CA GLY A 143 21.20 -2.99 10.77
C GLY A 143 21.69 -4.12 9.87
N VAL A 144 22.37 -3.79 8.75
CA VAL A 144 22.78 -4.78 7.74
C VAL A 144 24.29 -4.75 7.42
N SER A 145 25.11 -4.22 8.29
CA SER A 145 26.56 -4.06 8.07
C SER A 145 27.25 -5.36 7.70
N GLU A 146 26.92 -6.46 8.38
CA GLU A 146 27.54 -7.78 8.15
C GLU A 146 27.08 -8.46 6.86
N LYS A 147 26.01 -7.94 6.23
CA LYS A 147 25.39 -8.54 5.05
C LYS A 147 25.79 -7.91 3.72
N LEU A 148 26.57 -6.84 3.73
CA LEU A 148 26.96 -6.08 2.53
C LEU A 148 27.72 -6.92 1.51
N ASN A 149 28.57 -7.85 1.99
CA ASN A 149 29.42 -8.70 1.18
C ASN A 149 28.80 -10.09 0.89
N VAL A 150 27.57 -10.33 1.34
CA VAL A 150 26.82 -11.57 1.05
C VAL A 150 26.14 -11.42 -0.31
N MET A 151 26.14 -12.47 -1.12
CA MET A 151 25.46 -12.49 -2.42
C MET A 151 23.96 -12.25 -2.23
N VAL A 152 23.34 -11.43 -3.07
CA VAL A 152 21.93 -11.06 -2.96
C VAL A 152 21.01 -12.29 -2.91
N ARG A 153 21.32 -13.35 -3.65
CA ARG A 153 20.58 -14.62 -3.66
C ARG A 153 20.60 -15.37 -2.32
N GLU A 154 21.59 -15.12 -1.48
CA GLU A 154 21.79 -15.80 -0.19
C GLU A 154 21.12 -15.05 0.97
N LEU A 155 20.67 -13.82 0.72
CA LEU A 155 19.96 -13.00 1.69
C LEU A 155 18.51 -13.49 1.87
N SER A 156 18.03 -13.44 3.10
CA SER A 156 16.60 -13.57 3.37
C SER A 156 15.80 -12.46 2.63
N LEU A 157 14.50 -12.67 2.46
CA LEU A 157 13.65 -11.67 1.78
C LEU A 157 13.69 -10.32 2.51
N GLY A 158 13.69 -10.32 3.86
CA GLY A 158 13.79 -9.11 4.66
C GLY A 158 15.13 -8.40 4.53
N GLU A 159 16.25 -9.14 4.57
CA GLU A 159 17.59 -8.59 4.34
C GLU A 159 17.71 -8.02 2.92
N ARG A 160 17.19 -8.73 1.92
CA ARG A 160 17.17 -8.25 0.54
C ARG A 160 16.38 -6.96 0.38
N MET A 161 15.19 -6.87 0.98
CA MET A 161 14.39 -5.64 0.94
C MET A 161 15.14 -4.45 1.57
N LYS A 162 15.87 -4.68 2.67
CA LYS A 162 16.71 -3.65 3.26
C LYS A 162 17.81 -3.19 2.30
N MET A 163 18.45 -4.09 1.56
CA MET A 163 19.43 -3.72 0.53
C MET A 163 18.80 -2.98 -0.65
N GLU A 164 17.59 -3.37 -1.08
CA GLU A 164 16.83 -2.64 -2.11
C GLU A 164 16.52 -1.20 -1.67
N LEU A 165 16.15 -1.00 -0.40
CA LEU A 165 15.93 0.35 0.15
C LEU A 165 17.23 1.16 0.20
N ILE A 166 18.37 0.57 0.57
CA ILE A 166 19.67 1.24 0.50
C ILE A 166 19.94 1.68 -0.94
N ALA A 167 19.82 0.78 -1.91
CA ALA A 167 20.04 1.09 -3.32
C ALA A 167 19.19 2.26 -3.80
N ALA A 168 17.90 2.25 -3.44
CA ALA A 168 16.95 3.30 -3.80
C ALA A 168 17.26 4.66 -3.15
N LEU A 169 17.89 4.67 -1.99
CA LEU A 169 18.11 5.89 -1.19
C LEU A 169 19.54 6.45 -1.27
N LEU A 170 20.49 5.74 -1.89
CA LEU A 170 21.88 6.17 -2.00
C LEU A 170 22.06 7.58 -2.60
N HIS A 171 21.23 7.94 -3.55
CA HIS A 171 21.28 9.24 -4.23
C HIS A 171 20.42 10.32 -3.58
N ARG A 172 19.88 10.05 -2.38
CA ARG A 172 19.03 10.94 -1.58
C ARG A 172 17.89 11.56 -2.38
N PRO A 173 16.95 10.71 -2.89
CA PRO A 173 15.82 11.18 -3.67
C PRO A 173 14.91 12.09 -2.85
N ARG A 174 14.24 13.06 -3.50
CA ARG A 174 13.21 13.90 -2.90
C ARG A 174 11.84 13.19 -2.86
N VAL A 175 11.64 12.21 -3.75
CA VAL A 175 10.40 11.44 -3.87
C VAL A 175 10.73 9.96 -3.87
N LEU A 176 10.00 9.18 -3.08
CA LEU A 176 10.10 7.73 -3.01
C LEU A 176 8.77 7.08 -3.32
N PHE A 177 8.73 6.29 -4.36
CA PHE A 177 7.61 5.43 -4.72
C PHE A 177 7.87 4.02 -4.19
N LEU A 178 6.97 3.50 -3.37
CA LEU A 178 7.05 2.17 -2.77
C LEU A 178 5.83 1.35 -3.19
N ASP A 179 6.07 0.29 -3.96
CA ASP A 179 5.01 -0.63 -4.39
C ASP A 179 5.13 -1.93 -3.60
N GLU A 180 4.33 -2.04 -2.54
CA GLU A 180 4.24 -3.22 -1.66
C GLU A 180 5.59 -3.64 -1.03
N PRO A 181 6.34 -2.74 -0.36
CA PRO A 181 7.72 -3.02 0.09
C PRO A 181 7.80 -4.07 1.21
N THR A 182 6.69 -4.40 1.86
CA THR A 182 6.64 -5.34 3.00
C THR A 182 6.03 -6.69 2.62
N ILE A 183 5.66 -6.87 1.34
CA ILE A 183 5.00 -8.10 0.89
C ILE A 183 5.90 -9.32 1.06
N GLY A 184 5.36 -10.37 1.68
CA GLY A 184 6.06 -11.64 1.91
C GLY A 184 7.15 -11.59 2.99
N LEU A 185 7.38 -10.44 3.64
CA LEU A 185 8.30 -10.35 4.76
C LEU A 185 7.68 -10.95 6.03
N ASP A 186 8.54 -11.50 6.89
CA ASP A 186 8.16 -11.86 8.25
C ASP A 186 7.83 -10.62 9.09
N VAL A 187 7.11 -10.81 10.22
CA VAL A 187 6.61 -9.71 11.08
C VAL A 187 7.73 -8.82 11.60
N ILE A 188 8.90 -9.40 11.93
CA ILE A 188 10.05 -8.65 12.46
C ILE A 188 10.63 -7.75 11.35
N SER A 189 10.82 -8.31 10.16
CA SER A 189 11.31 -7.58 8.99
C SER A 189 10.34 -6.47 8.56
N GLN A 190 9.03 -6.74 8.56
CA GLN A 190 8.00 -5.71 8.29
C GLN A 190 8.11 -4.55 9.26
N LYS A 191 8.19 -4.84 10.57
CA LYS A 191 8.31 -3.82 11.62
C LYS A 191 9.59 -2.99 11.46
N ALA A 192 10.71 -3.64 11.13
CA ALA A 192 11.98 -2.97 10.90
C ALA A 192 11.91 -2.02 9.69
N VAL A 193 11.33 -2.47 8.57
CA VAL A 193 11.13 -1.63 7.37
C VAL A 193 10.21 -0.45 7.67
N ARG A 194 9.10 -0.65 8.37
CA ARG A 194 8.20 0.44 8.77
C ARG A 194 8.90 1.48 9.63
N SER A 195 9.57 1.05 10.70
CA SER A 195 10.31 1.96 11.58
C SER A 195 11.33 2.77 10.80
N PHE A 196 12.13 2.11 9.94
CA PHE A 196 13.10 2.76 9.08
C PHE A 196 12.45 3.82 8.17
N LEU A 197 11.38 3.47 7.44
CA LEU A 197 10.72 4.40 6.51
C LEU A 197 10.13 5.62 7.23
N ARG A 198 9.53 5.43 8.40
CA ARG A 198 9.01 6.51 9.24
C ARG A 198 10.12 7.45 9.69
N ASP A 199 11.21 6.91 10.23
CA ASP A 199 12.30 7.69 10.76
C ASP A 199 13.06 8.41 9.64
N TYR A 200 13.25 7.75 8.50
CA TYR A 200 13.87 8.33 7.31
C TYR A 200 13.04 9.49 6.73
N ASN A 201 11.71 9.32 6.60
CA ASN A 201 10.82 10.39 6.14
C ASN A 201 10.87 11.60 7.09
N ARG A 202 10.84 11.38 8.41
CA ARG A 202 10.93 12.46 9.42
C ARG A 202 12.25 13.22 9.35
N LYS A 203 13.35 12.49 9.19
CA LYS A 203 14.70 13.08 9.18
C LYS A 203 14.98 13.84 7.88
N HIS A 204 14.64 13.26 6.72
CA HIS A 204 15.01 13.78 5.41
C HIS A 204 13.88 14.49 4.67
N ARG A 205 12.67 14.49 5.21
CA ARG A 205 11.48 15.13 4.58
C ARG A 205 11.20 14.63 3.17
N VAL A 206 11.53 13.37 2.89
CA VAL A 206 11.27 12.72 1.61
C VAL A 206 9.77 12.54 1.43
N THR A 207 9.24 12.91 0.27
CA THR A 207 7.83 12.66 -0.07
C THR A 207 7.66 11.20 -0.46
N ILE A 208 6.76 10.47 0.23
CA ILE A 208 6.59 9.03 0.01
C ILE A 208 5.16 8.71 -0.44
N LEU A 209 5.05 7.97 -1.53
CA LEU A 209 3.79 7.36 -1.98
C LEU A 209 3.91 5.85 -1.87
N LEU A 210 3.17 5.28 -0.93
CA LEU A 210 3.21 3.86 -0.55
C LEU A 210 1.97 3.13 -1.02
N THR A 211 2.13 2.03 -1.75
CA THR A 211 1.07 1.03 -1.87
C THR A 211 1.34 -0.11 -0.89
N SER A 212 0.33 -0.57 -0.20
CA SER A 212 0.43 -1.76 0.65
C SER A 212 -0.91 -2.50 0.72
N HIS A 213 -0.82 -3.81 0.87
CA HIS A 213 -1.95 -4.68 1.23
C HIS A 213 -2.06 -4.88 2.74
N TYR A 214 -1.02 -4.53 3.49
CA TYR A 214 -1.02 -4.64 4.94
C TYR A 214 -1.50 -3.34 5.56
N MET A 215 -2.67 -3.36 6.19
CA MET A 215 -3.21 -2.15 6.83
C MET A 215 -2.36 -1.67 8.01
N ALA A 216 -1.55 -2.55 8.60
CA ALA A 216 -0.57 -2.15 9.60
C ALA A 216 0.47 -1.15 9.06
N ASP A 217 0.91 -1.30 7.79
CA ASP A 217 1.82 -0.35 7.16
C ASP A 217 1.15 1.03 7.03
N ILE A 218 -0.10 1.02 6.60
CA ILE A 218 -0.87 2.25 6.38
C ILE A 218 -1.13 2.98 7.70
N LYS A 219 -1.58 2.25 8.73
CA LYS A 219 -1.85 2.81 10.07
C LYS A 219 -0.60 3.40 10.73
N GLU A 220 0.55 2.75 10.53
CA GLU A 220 1.80 3.16 11.18
C GLU A 220 2.53 4.28 10.44
N LEU A 221 2.39 4.36 9.12
CA LEU A 221 3.20 5.23 8.26
C LEU A 221 2.44 6.43 7.67
N CYS A 222 1.14 6.30 7.44
CA CYS A 222 0.38 7.27 6.65
C CYS A 222 -0.66 8.01 7.48
N GLU A 223 -0.60 9.34 7.47
CA GLU A 223 -1.67 10.19 8.03
C GLU A 223 -2.80 10.44 7.01
N ARG A 224 -2.48 10.31 5.72
CA ARG A 224 -3.40 10.51 4.60
C ARG A 224 -3.37 9.35 3.63
N VAL A 225 -4.51 9.04 3.07
CA VAL A 225 -4.67 7.99 2.07
C VAL A 225 -5.45 8.48 0.86
N VAL A 226 -5.07 7.95 -0.30
CA VAL A 226 -5.82 8.03 -1.55
C VAL A 226 -6.30 6.63 -1.87
N VAL A 227 -7.61 6.42 -1.94
CA VAL A 227 -8.20 5.11 -2.24
C VAL A 227 -8.69 5.10 -3.67
N ILE A 228 -8.27 4.06 -4.42
CA ILE A 228 -8.70 3.85 -5.81
C ILE A 228 -9.46 2.54 -5.95
N HIS A 229 -10.48 2.55 -6.80
CA HIS A 229 -11.28 1.38 -7.16
C HIS A 229 -11.57 1.40 -8.67
N LYS A 230 -11.39 0.27 -9.36
CA LYS A 230 -11.63 0.16 -10.81
C LYS A 230 -11.00 1.31 -11.63
N GLY A 231 -9.78 1.71 -11.25
CA GLY A 231 -9.04 2.79 -11.90
C GLY A 231 -9.46 4.21 -11.51
N ARG A 232 -10.43 4.41 -10.63
CA ARG A 232 -10.92 5.74 -10.21
C ARG A 232 -10.59 6.03 -8.76
N LYS A 233 -10.35 7.29 -8.44
CA LYS A 233 -10.21 7.76 -7.06
C LYS A 233 -11.58 7.83 -6.40
N ILE A 234 -11.76 7.15 -5.26
CA ILE A 234 -13.00 7.14 -4.49
C ILE A 234 -12.86 7.87 -3.15
N TYR A 235 -11.64 8.03 -2.65
CA TYR A 235 -11.38 8.78 -1.43
C TYR A 235 -10.02 9.46 -1.51
N ASP A 236 -9.88 10.62 -0.89
CA ASP A 236 -8.63 11.35 -0.73
C ASP A 236 -8.73 12.21 0.54
N GLY A 237 -8.05 11.80 1.60
CA GLY A 237 -8.16 12.50 2.88
C GLY A 237 -7.39 11.84 4.01
N ALA A 238 -7.53 12.40 5.21
CA ALA A 238 -6.90 11.88 6.40
C ALA A 238 -7.40 10.46 6.72
N LEU A 239 -6.49 9.59 7.14
CA LEU A 239 -6.78 8.19 7.46
C LEU A 239 -7.83 8.06 8.58
N ASP A 240 -7.75 8.91 9.61
CA ASP A 240 -8.69 8.93 10.73
C ASP A 240 -10.12 9.35 10.35
N ARG A 241 -10.29 10.00 9.19
CA ARG A 241 -11.61 10.40 8.66
C ARG A 241 -12.22 9.36 7.74
N LEU A 242 -11.46 8.38 7.30
CA LEU A 242 -11.95 7.31 6.44
C LEU A 242 -13.10 6.55 7.11
N ASP A 243 -12.97 6.29 8.42
CA ASP A 243 -13.97 5.62 9.26
C ASP A 243 -15.22 6.50 9.56
N ARG A 244 -15.06 7.84 9.46
CA ARG A 244 -16.14 8.81 9.74
C ARG A 244 -17.00 9.16 8.52
N SER A 245 -16.68 8.63 7.36
CA SER A 245 -17.48 8.90 6.13
C SER A 245 -18.94 8.44 6.23
N SER A 246 -19.27 7.62 7.25
CA SER A 246 -20.63 7.16 7.59
C SER A 246 -21.28 7.92 8.77
N GLY A 247 -20.75 9.07 9.21
CA GLY A 247 -21.36 9.95 10.22
C GLY A 247 -20.95 9.73 11.67
N SER A 248 -20.61 8.52 12.12
CA SER A 248 -20.10 8.23 13.47
C SER A 248 -19.06 7.11 13.43
N ARG A 249 -18.11 7.19 14.37
CA ARG A 249 -17.06 6.17 14.50
C ARG A 249 -17.70 4.82 14.87
N LYS A 250 -17.64 3.85 13.97
CA LYS A 250 -18.17 2.51 14.24
C LYS A 250 -17.22 1.72 15.13
N LYS A 251 -17.78 0.90 16.02
CA LYS A 251 -17.06 -0.05 16.88
C LYS A 251 -17.59 -1.46 16.65
N ILE A 252 -16.76 -2.43 16.99
CA ILE A 252 -17.13 -3.83 17.04
C ILE A 252 -17.06 -4.28 18.48
N ILE A 253 -18.18 -4.83 18.99
CA ILE A 253 -18.24 -5.52 20.28
C ILE A 253 -18.28 -7.01 19.95
N ARG A 254 -17.28 -7.76 20.43
CA ARG A 254 -17.28 -9.23 20.36
C ARG A 254 -17.48 -9.77 21.74
N PHE A 255 -18.35 -10.76 21.90
CA PHE A 255 -18.52 -11.43 23.18
C PHE A 255 -18.75 -12.93 22.99
N ILE A 256 -18.37 -13.68 24.04
CA ILE A 256 -18.56 -15.13 24.11
C ILE A 256 -19.53 -15.38 25.26
N PRO A 257 -20.68 -16.02 25.03
CA PRO A 257 -21.58 -16.47 26.08
C PRO A 257 -20.88 -17.45 27.05
N GLN A 258 -21.22 -17.43 28.32
CA GLN A 258 -20.65 -18.35 29.30
C GLN A 258 -21.04 -19.82 29.02
N ASP A 259 -22.25 -20.02 28.50
CA ASP A 259 -22.67 -21.28 27.93
C ASP A 259 -23.53 -21.05 26.66
N ALA A 260 -23.68 -22.10 25.86
CA ALA A 260 -24.35 -22.02 24.56
C ALA A 260 -25.85 -21.65 24.65
N THR A 261 -26.47 -21.79 25.81
CA THR A 261 -27.89 -21.54 26.07
C THR A 261 -28.16 -20.13 26.61
N ALA A 262 -27.09 -19.42 27.03
CA ALA A 262 -27.20 -18.10 27.62
C ALA A 262 -27.77 -17.04 26.66
N PHE A 263 -27.52 -17.21 25.34
CA PHE A 263 -28.04 -16.34 24.29
C PHE A 263 -28.70 -17.15 23.18
N PRO A 264 -29.98 -16.86 22.83
CA PRO A 264 -30.61 -17.53 21.70
C PRO A 264 -29.87 -17.26 20.40
N GLU A 265 -29.89 -18.17 19.42
CA GLU A 265 -29.25 -18.01 18.14
C GLU A 265 -29.75 -16.77 17.36
N THR A 266 -30.97 -16.37 17.64
CA THR A 266 -31.66 -15.23 17.05
C THR A 266 -31.43 -13.93 17.84
N TRP A 267 -30.57 -13.92 18.86
CA TRP A 267 -30.32 -12.71 19.65
C TRP A 267 -29.74 -11.62 18.78
N GLN A 268 -30.32 -10.44 18.86
CA GLN A 268 -29.90 -9.25 18.14
C GLN A 268 -29.87 -8.05 19.07
N SER A 269 -28.88 -7.20 18.92
CA SER A 269 -28.81 -5.93 19.63
C SER A 269 -29.81 -4.94 19.05
N THR A 270 -30.41 -4.13 19.92
CA THR A 270 -31.33 -3.05 19.54
C THR A 270 -30.60 -1.91 18.79
N PHE A 271 -29.31 -1.73 19.04
CA PHE A 271 -28.53 -0.58 18.58
C PHE A 271 -27.41 -0.96 17.61
N GLY A 272 -27.36 -2.20 17.12
CA GLY A 272 -26.26 -2.64 16.25
C GLY A 272 -26.59 -3.89 15.44
N ASP A 273 -25.83 -4.06 14.35
CA ASP A 273 -25.93 -5.24 13.50
C ASP A 273 -25.22 -6.42 14.18
N THR A 274 -25.94 -7.48 14.48
CA THR A 274 -25.41 -8.65 15.18
C THR A 274 -25.17 -9.81 14.22
N LYS A 275 -24.01 -10.45 14.34
CA LYS A 275 -23.69 -11.72 13.68
C LYS A 275 -23.19 -12.72 14.72
N ARG A 276 -23.63 -13.97 14.61
CA ARG A 276 -23.10 -15.10 15.39
C ARG A 276 -22.20 -15.94 14.50
N ASP A 277 -21.05 -16.29 15.01
CA ASP A 277 -20.18 -17.28 14.38
C ASP A 277 -20.70 -18.69 14.74
N ALA A 278 -20.90 -19.51 13.71
CA ALA A 278 -21.42 -20.86 13.88
C ALA A 278 -20.35 -21.83 14.42
N GLU A 279 -19.07 -21.55 14.27
CA GLU A 279 -17.99 -22.45 14.68
C GLU A 279 -17.65 -22.31 16.16
N ASP A 280 -17.49 -21.08 16.66
CA ASP A 280 -17.06 -20.82 18.05
C ASP A 280 -18.18 -20.22 18.94
N GLY A 281 -19.37 -19.98 18.39
CA GLY A 281 -20.51 -19.42 19.10
C GLY A 281 -20.37 -17.97 19.52
N ARG A 282 -19.33 -17.26 19.04
CA ARG A 282 -19.05 -15.86 19.33
C ARG A 282 -20.05 -14.95 18.65
N PHE A 283 -20.49 -13.94 19.37
CA PHE A 283 -21.29 -12.85 18.80
C PHE A 283 -20.41 -11.67 18.45
N THR A 284 -20.71 -11.04 17.32
CA THR A 284 -20.10 -9.81 16.86
C THR A 284 -21.17 -8.78 16.59
N VAL A 285 -21.15 -7.66 17.31
CA VAL A 285 -22.10 -6.56 17.15
C VAL A 285 -21.37 -5.35 16.59
N ARG A 286 -21.79 -4.87 15.42
CA ARG A 286 -21.31 -3.61 14.85
C ARG A 286 -22.21 -2.48 15.33
N VAL A 287 -21.62 -1.47 15.96
CA VAL A 287 -22.33 -0.40 16.65
C VAL A 287 -21.69 0.97 16.41
N ASN A 288 -22.49 2.01 16.40
CA ASN A 288 -21.96 3.38 16.40
C ASN A 288 -21.31 3.67 17.77
N GLY A 289 -20.19 4.42 17.75
CA GLY A 289 -19.39 4.67 18.95
C GLY A 289 -20.18 5.26 20.14
N GLU A 290 -21.18 6.07 19.86
CA GLU A 290 -22.11 6.65 20.86
C GLU A 290 -22.96 5.61 21.57
N ASN A 291 -23.27 4.47 20.93
CA ASN A 291 -24.12 3.41 21.44
C ASN A 291 -23.35 2.26 22.10
N VAL A 292 -22.02 2.32 22.16
CA VAL A 292 -21.17 1.25 22.72
C VAL A 292 -21.56 0.88 24.13
N VAL A 293 -21.81 1.90 24.99
CA VAL A 293 -22.18 1.66 26.39
C VAL A 293 -23.56 1.00 26.48
N ALA A 294 -24.53 1.48 25.70
CA ALA A 294 -25.89 0.91 25.69
C ALA A 294 -25.89 -0.55 25.24
N VAL A 295 -25.17 -0.87 24.17
CA VAL A 295 -25.04 -2.28 23.68
C VAL A 295 -24.29 -3.15 24.67
N SER A 296 -23.24 -2.64 25.32
CA SER A 296 -22.52 -3.40 26.34
C SER A 296 -23.44 -3.71 27.54
N GLN A 297 -24.26 -2.77 27.98
CA GLN A 297 -25.25 -3.00 29.03
C GLN A 297 -26.31 -4.01 28.58
N GLU A 298 -26.83 -3.87 27.36
CA GLU A 298 -27.78 -4.82 26.77
C GLU A 298 -27.23 -6.27 26.78
N ILE A 299 -25.97 -6.45 26.35
CA ILE A 299 -25.29 -7.75 26.36
C ILE A 299 -25.21 -8.31 27.79
N LEU A 300 -24.69 -7.52 28.75
CA LEU A 300 -24.46 -7.97 30.12
C LEU A 300 -25.77 -8.23 30.90
N THR A 301 -26.90 -7.62 30.51
CA THR A 301 -28.20 -7.86 31.10
C THR A 301 -28.98 -9.00 30.44
N SER A 302 -28.64 -9.34 29.18
CA SER A 302 -29.30 -10.42 28.43
C SER A 302 -28.88 -11.81 28.88
N GLY A 303 -27.66 -11.97 29.44
CA GLY A 303 -27.18 -13.26 29.91
C GLY A 303 -25.73 -13.24 30.39
N PRO A 304 -25.25 -14.37 30.98
CA PRO A 304 -23.87 -14.46 31.44
C PRO A 304 -22.88 -14.53 30.26
N VAL A 305 -21.85 -13.70 30.34
CA VAL A 305 -20.81 -13.54 29.30
C VAL A 305 -19.48 -14.02 29.88
N ALA A 306 -18.76 -14.86 29.12
CA ALA A 306 -17.42 -15.32 29.49
C ALA A 306 -16.34 -14.31 29.14
N ASP A 307 -16.48 -13.64 28.00
CA ASP A 307 -15.53 -12.62 27.53
C ASP A 307 -16.26 -11.57 26.70
N ILE A 308 -15.80 -10.32 26.79
CA ILE A 308 -16.29 -9.18 25.98
C ILE A 308 -15.13 -8.30 25.57
N THR A 309 -15.03 -8.01 24.28
CA THR A 309 -13.99 -7.16 23.70
C THR A 309 -14.64 -6.05 22.88
N ILE A 310 -14.15 -4.82 23.04
CA ILE A 310 -14.60 -3.64 22.29
C ILE A 310 -13.43 -3.11 21.48
N GLU A 311 -13.56 -3.13 20.15
CA GLU A 311 -12.50 -2.76 19.23
C GLU A 311 -13.00 -1.72 18.21
N ASP A 312 -12.05 -0.99 17.60
CA ASP A 312 -12.34 -0.22 16.40
C ASP A 312 -12.60 -1.17 15.22
N VAL A 313 -13.47 -0.78 14.28
CA VAL A 313 -13.66 -1.54 13.05
C VAL A 313 -12.32 -1.67 12.33
N PRO A 314 -11.90 -2.87 11.93
CA PRO A 314 -10.68 -3.05 11.13
C PRO A 314 -10.70 -2.15 9.89
N LEU A 315 -9.57 -1.52 9.59
CA LEU A 315 -9.46 -0.62 8.43
C LEU A 315 -9.78 -1.35 7.12
N GLU A 316 -9.48 -2.63 7.07
CA GLU A 316 -9.81 -3.54 5.97
C GLU A 316 -11.32 -3.55 5.70
N ASP A 317 -12.13 -3.65 6.75
CA ASP A 317 -13.59 -3.67 6.67
C ASP A 317 -14.14 -2.31 6.22
N VAL A 318 -13.59 -1.21 6.75
CA VAL A 318 -13.96 0.16 6.34
C VAL A 318 -13.71 0.38 4.85
N ILE A 319 -12.56 -0.07 4.35
CA ILE A 319 -12.20 0.03 2.94
C ILE A 319 -13.09 -0.88 2.09
N ALA A 320 -13.40 -2.10 2.56
CA ALA A 320 -14.31 -3.01 1.87
C ALA A 320 -15.73 -2.42 1.74
N GLU A 321 -16.24 -1.76 2.79
CA GLU A 321 -17.52 -1.02 2.73
C GLU A 321 -17.49 0.11 1.68
N LEU A 322 -16.39 0.87 1.61
CA LEU A 322 -16.22 1.90 0.57
C LEU A 322 -16.26 1.32 -0.85
N PHE A 323 -15.71 0.13 -1.07
CA PHE A 323 -15.77 -0.52 -2.38
C PHE A 323 -17.18 -1.00 -2.72
N ALA A 324 -17.93 -1.50 -1.73
CA ALA A 324 -19.30 -1.99 -1.92
C ALA A 324 -20.29 -0.86 -2.25
N THR A 325 -20.09 0.35 -1.71
CA THR A 325 -20.96 1.51 -1.99
C THR A 325 -20.75 2.13 -3.38
N GLN A 326 -19.70 1.72 -4.11
CA GLN A 326 -19.35 2.23 -5.44
C GLN A 326 -19.67 1.22 -6.58
N THR A 327 -20.37 0.13 -6.24
CA THR A 327 -20.82 -0.88 -7.22
C THR A 327 -22.19 -0.57 -7.71
#